data_1b8e6019c5ca2f0b1e249265a1295429
#
_entry.id   1b8e6019c5ca2f0b1e249265a1295429
#
_cell.length_a   1.000
_cell.length_b   1.000
_cell.length_c   1.000
_cell.angle_alpha   90.00
_cell.angle_beta   90.00
_cell.angle_gamma   90.00
#
_symmetry.space_group_name_H-M   'P 1'
#
loop_
_entity.id
_entity.type
_entity.pdbx_description
1 polymer ?
#
loop_
_entity_poly.entity_id
_entity_poly.type
_entity_poly.pdbx_seq_one_letter_code
_entity_poly.pdbx_strand_id
1 'polypeptide(L)'
;MSEQGFTVWVTGPDARDVDDVVSLLVGNLTGRQLTVETIDARTPGLAGLGAEAEAAAVVLAAGLLTRHGVVIVIALPGTRAARDRARADLGRMIEVHVPGDRPGYEPPDRPEVEIAARDTAAGTERTIRTLEVLGFLPRDDARYSEEEEREVIKRLKAFGYL
;
A
#
# COMPACT_ATOMS: atom_id res chain seq x y z
N MET A 1 -21.32 -13.02 1.66
CA MET A 1 -19.99 -12.93 2.33
C MET A 1 -19.33 -11.64 1.90
N SER A 2 -18.99 -10.78 2.84
CA SER A 2 -18.15 -9.62 2.52
C SER A 2 -16.74 -10.13 2.22
N GLU A 3 -16.18 -9.75 1.10
CA GLU A 3 -14.79 -10.03 0.81
C GLU A 3 -13.92 -9.36 1.88
N GLN A 4 -12.86 -10.03 2.27
CA GLN A 4 -11.91 -9.46 3.21
C GLN A 4 -11.18 -8.28 2.54
N GLY A 5 -11.05 -7.17 3.25
CA GLY A 5 -10.28 -6.04 2.79
C GLY A 5 -8.78 -6.36 2.77
N PHE A 6 -8.00 -5.39 2.35
CA PHE A 6 -6.54 -5.47 2.31
C PHE A 6 -5.93 -4.12 2.66
N THR A 7 -4.62 -4.11 2.86
CA THR A 7 -3.89 -2.90 3.22
C THR A 7 -2.83 -2.60 2.17
N VAL A 8 -2.76 -1.34 1.76
CA VAL A 8 -1.67 -0.81 0.95
C VAL A 8 -0.94 0.23 1.78
N TRP A 9 0.29 -0.03 2.13
CA TRP A 9 1.13 0.94 2.82
C TRP A 9 2.00 1.67 1.82
N VAL A 10 1.66 2.94 1.57
CA VAL A 10 2.45 3.82 0.72
C VAL A 10 3.47 4.54 1.61
N THR A 11 4.73 4.25 1.42
CA THR A 11 5.84 4.80 2.22
C THR A 11 6.80 5.57 1.35
N GLY A 12 7.29 6.66 1.88
CA GLY A 12 8.29 7.50 1.22
C GLY A 12 8.73 8.64 2.14
N PRO A 13 9.88 9.25 1.86
CA PRO A 13 10.41 10.34 2.69
C PRO A 13 9.71 11.67 2.44
N ASP A 14 9.11 11.87 1.26
CA ASP A 14 8.44 13.11 0.90
C ASP A 14 6.92 12.92 0.96
N ALA A 15 6.28 13.62 1.90
CA ALA A 15 4.83 13.51 2.13
C ALA A 15 4.00 13.95 0.92
N ARG A 16 4.48 14.91 0.14
CA ARG A 16 3.77 15.39 -1.06
C ARG A 16 3.74 14.33 -2.15
N ASP A 17 4.88 13.71 -2.41
CA ASP A 17 4.99 12.64 -3.40
C ASP A 17 4.15 11.43 -3.01
N VAL A 18 4.15 11.09 -1.72
CA VAL A 18 3.28 10.03 -1.17
C VAL A 18 1.80 10.39 -1.33
N ASP A 19 1.42 11.61 -1.01
CA ASP A 19 0.01 12.07 -1.13
C ASP A 19 -0.47 12.03 -2.59
N ASP A 20 0.38 12.34 -3.56
CA ASP A 20 0.04 12.26 -4.99
C ASP A 20 -0.28 10.82 -5.41
N VAL A 21 0.52 9.87 -4.97
CA VAL A 21 0.28 8.43 -5.21
C VAL A 21 -1.00 7.98 -4.52
N VAL A 22 -1.18 8.34 -3.25
CA VAL A 22 -2.36 7.96 -2.45
C VAL A 22 -3.64 8.50 -3.08
N SER A 23 -3.65 9.74 -3.55
CA SER A 23 -4.84 10.34 -4.18
C SER A 23 -5.27 9.57 -5.43
N LEU A 24 -4.34 9.21 -6.30
CA LEU A 24 -4.65 8.42 -7.49
C LEU A 24 -5.09 7.00 -7.14
N LEU A 25 -4.43 6.37 -6.18
CA LEU A 25 -4.76 5.01 -5.75
C LEU A 25 -6.16 4.96 -5.12
N VAL A 26 -6.46 5.86 -4.20
CA VAL A 26 -7.79 5.97 -3.55
C VAL A 26 -8.87 6.23 -4.59
N GLY A 27 -8.64 7.14 -5.53
CA GLY A 27 -9.58 7.42 -6.62
C GLY A 27 -9.87 6.20 -7.48
N ASN A 28 -8.85 5.42 -7.82
CA ASN A 28 -9.00 4.18 -8.60
C ASN A 28 -9.80 3.12 -7.82
N LEU A 29 -9.43 2.88 -6.57
CA LEU A 29 -10.10 1.88 -5.73
C LEU A 29 -11.55 2.26 -5.44
N THR A 30 -11.81 3.52 -5.15
CA THR A 30 -13.18 4.04 -4.94
C THR A 30 -14.01 3.94 -6.21
N GLY A 31 -13.44 4.21 -7.37
CA GLY A 31 -14.09 4.05 -8.67
C GLY A 31 -14.50 2.59 -8.97
N ARG A 32 -13.89 1.63 -8.29
CA ARG A 32 -14.24 0.21 -8.34
C ARG A 32 -15.31 -0.18 -7.30
N GLN A 33 -15.94 0.81 -6.67
CA GLN A 33 -16.99 0.64 -5.65
C GLN A 33 -16.50 -0.03 -4.36
N LEU A 34 -15.20 0.08 -4.06
CA LEU A 34 -14.65 -0.39 -2.80
C LEU A 34 -14.80 0.69 -1.73
N THR A 35 -15.01 0.26 -0.50
CA THR A 35 -14.91 1.15 0.67
C THR A 35 -13.45 1.30 1.03
N VAL A 36 -12.95 2.52 0.96
CA VAL A 36 -11.53 2.83 1.20
C VAL A 36 -11.40 3.84 2.33
N GLU A 37 -10.55 3.54 3.29
CA GLU A 37 -10.17 4.47 4.36
C GLU A 37 -8.67 4.73 4.30
N THR A 38 -8.28 5.96 4.59
CA THR A 38 -6.88 6.38 4.61
C THR A 38 -6.44 6.66 6.03
N ILE A 39 -5.27 6.13 6.37
CA ILE A 39 -4.57 6.45 7.63
C ILE A 39 -3.32 7.24 7.30
N ASP A 40 -3.22 8.46 7.79
CA ASP A 40 -2.08 9.35 7.60
C ASP A 40 -1.77 10.14 8.87
N ALA A 41 -0.83 11.07 8.79
CA ALA A 41 -0.43 11.90 9.94
C ALA A 41 -1.56 12.78 10.49
N ARG A 42 -2.63 13.00 9.71
CA ARG A 42 -3.79 13.79 10.11
C ARG A 42 -4.89 12.96 10.76
N THR A 43 -4.75 11.62 10.74
CA THR A 43 -5.75 10.73 11.34
C THR A 43 -5.87 11.02 12.84
N PRO A 44 -7.10 11.28 13.35
CA PRO A 44 -7.29 11.54 14.77
C PRO A 44 -6.77 10.40 15.64
N GLY A 45 -6.11 10.76 16.74
CA GLY A 45 -5.55 9.81 17.69
C GLY A 45 -4.11 9.37 17.41
N LEU A 46 -3.53 9.72 16.26
CA LEU A 46 -2.12 9.41 15.97
C LEU A 46 -1.15 10.52 16.40
N ALA A 47 -1.63 11.77 16.46
CA ALA A 47 -0.80 12.91 16.83
C ALA A 47 -0.18 12.72 18.21
N GLY A 48 1.13 12.95 18.33
CA GLY A 48 1.86 12.86 19.59
C GLY A 48 2.24 11.44 20.02
N LEU A 49 1.88 10.41 19.29
CA LEU A 49 2.32 9.05 19.57
C LEU A 49 3.79 8.86 19.16
N GLY A 50 4.54 8.12 19.96
CA GLY A 50 5.86 7.63 19.54
C GLY A 50 5.72 6.56 18.45
N ALA A 51 6.83 6.24 17.78
CA ALA A 51 6.83 5.34 16.62
C ALA A 51 6.20 3.95 16.91
N GLU A 52 6.48 3.37 18.07
CA GLU A 52 5.89 2.07 18.45
C GLU A 52 4.39 2.15 18.69
N ALA A 53 3.93 3.16 19.41
CA ALA A 53 2.51 3.36 19.69
C ALA A 53 1.73 3.67 18.41
N GLU A 54 2.28 4.47 17.52
CA GLU A 54 1.72 4.75 16.21
C GLU A 54 1.57 3.46 15.39
N ALA A 55 2.63 2.66 15.31
CA ALA A 55 2.62 1.40 14.59
C ALA A 55 1.55 0.44 15.14
N ALA A 56 1.46 0.32 16.46
CA ALA A 56 0.45 -0.53 17.11
C ALA A 56 -0.98 -0.06 16.81
N ALA A 57 -1.23 1.25 16.88
CA ALA A 57 -2.54 1.84 16.59
C ALA A 57 -2.95 1.62 15.13
N VAL A 58 -2.03 1.82 14.20
CA VAL A 58 -2.25 1.63 12.76
C VAL A 58 -2.58 0.17 12.45
N VAL A 59 -1.81 -0.77 13.00
CA VAL A 59 -2.05 -2.21 12.78
C VAL A 59 -3.40 -2.64 13.37
N LEU A 60 -3.73 -2.15 14.56
CA LEU A 60 -5.03 -2.45 15.19
C LEU A 60 -6.19 -1.94 14.32
N ALA A 61 -6.15 -0.68 13.92
CA ALA A 61 -7.21 -0.08 13.09
C ALA A 61 -7.34 -0.79 11.73
N ALA A 62 -6.23 -1.00 11.04
CA ALA A 62 -6.23 -1.69 9.75
C ALA A 62 -6.76 -3.13 9.90
N GLY A 63 -6.34 -3.86 10.92
CA GLY A 63 -6.80 -5.22 11.16
C GLY A 63 -8.30 -5.32 11.44
N LEU A 64 -8.86 -4.37 12.20
CA LEU A 64 -10.28 -4.32 12.47
C LEU A 64 -11.10 -4.01 11.21
N LEU A 65 -10.69 -3.00 10.47
CA LEU A 65 -11.43 -2.53 9.29
C LEU A 65 -11.35 -3.52 8.11
N THR A 66 -10.21 -4.11 7.86
CA THR A 66 -10.05 -5.07 6.75
C THR A 66 -10.88 -6.33 6.96
N ARG A 67 -11.13 -6.75 8.20
CA ARG A 67 -12.05 -7.86 8.49
C ARG A 67 -13.49 -7.57 8.05
N HIS A 68 -13.85 -6.31 7.92
CA HIS A 68 -15.17 -5.88 7.48
C HIS A 68 -15.20 -5.44 6.00
N GLY A 69 -14.21 -5.85 5.22
CA GLY A 69 -14.16 -5.59 3.78
C GLY A 69 -13.66 -4.19 3.40
N VAL A 70 -13.16 -3.42 4.36
CA VAL A 70 -12.63 -2.09 4.09
C VAL A 70 -11.19 -2.20 3.58
N VAL A 71 -10.88 -1.47 2.53
CA VAL A 71 -9.51 -1.31 2.03
C VAL A 71 -8.84 -0.17 2.79
N ILE A 72 -7.67 -0.42 3.33
CA ILE A 72 -6.91 0.59 4.08
C ILE A 72 -5.69 1.02 3.26
N VAL A 73 -5.58 2.32 3.02
CA VAL A 73 -4.40 2.93 2.43
C VAL A 73 -3.67 3.70 3.55
N ILE A 74 -2.48 3.27 3.89
CA ILE A 74 -1.65 3.91 4.90
C ILE A 74 -0.66 4.83 4.18
N ALA A 75 -0.65 6.10 4.57
CA ALA A 75 0.23 7.14 4.02
C ALA A 75 1.13 7.69 5.14
N LEU A 76 2.00 6.84 5.65
CA LEU A 76 2.97 7.18 6.70
C LEU A 76 4.34 6.68 6.28
N PRO A 77 5.44 7.41 6.59
CA PRO A 77 6.77 6.87 6.32
C PRO A 77 7.00 5.58 7.10
N GLY A 78 6.73 5.57 8.39
CA GLY A 78 6.96 4.42 9.27
C GLY A 78 8.42 4.01 9.34
N THR A 79 8.76 3.21 10.34
CA THR A 79 10.04 2.51 10.37
C THR A 79 9.94 1.21 9.58
N ARG A 80 11.06 0.66 9.15
CA ARG A 80 11.08 -0.67 8.51
C ARG A 80 10.47 -1.72 9.44
N ALA A 81 10.85 -1.71 10.71
CA ALA A 81 10.30 -2.62 11.71
C ALA A 81 8.78 -2.51 11.86
N ALA A 82 8.25 -1.29 11.82
CA ALA A 82 6.79 -1.06 11.89
C ALA A 82 6.07 -1.66 10.68
N ARG A 83 6.61 -1.46 9.47
CA ARG A 83 6.01 -2.02 8.25
C ARG A 83 6.13 -3.55 8.20
N ASP A 84 7.26 -4.11 8.61
CA ASP A 84 7.44 -5.57 8.69
C ASP A 84 6.47 -6.21 9.69
N ARG A 85 6.27 -5.58 10.84
CA ARG A 85 5.27 -6.01 11.82
C ARG A 85 3.86 -5.95 11.25
N ALA A 86 3.51 -4.87 10.58
CA ALA A 86 2.21 -4.71 9.94
C ALA A 86 1.97 -5.83 8.91
N ARG A 87 2.96 -6.14 8.09
CA ARG A 87 2.90 -7.23 7.12
C ARG A 87 2.63 -8.58 7.79
N ALA A 88 3.34 -8.87 8.88
CA ALA A 88 3.17 -10.11 9.63
C ALA A 88 1.78 -10.23 10.27
N ASP A 89 1.27 -9.13 10.84
CA ASP A 89 0.01 -9.13 11.58
C ASP A 89 -1.22 -9.01 10.67
N LEU A 90 -1.13 -8.29 9.55
CA LEU A 90 -2.27 -8.04 8.65
C LEU A 90 -2.42 -9.10 7.55
N GLY A 91 -1.35 -9.73 7.13
CA GLY A 91 -1.35 -10.78 6.10
C GLY A 91 -1.60 -10.27 4.69
N ARG A 92 -2.78 -9.70 4.42
CA ARG A 92 -3.15 -9.15 3.11
C ARG A 92 -2.69 -7.69 3.01
N MET A 93 -1.41 -7.50 2.80
CA MET A 93 -0.79 -6.18 2.73
C MET A 93 0.29 -6.15 1.64
N ILE A 94 0.38 -5.01 0.96
CA ILE A 94 1.52 -4.68 0.11
C ILE A 94 2.17 -3.37 0.56
N GLU A 95 3.45 -3.22 0.26
CA GLU A 95 4.18 -1.97 0.41
C GLU A 95 4.40 -1.33 -0.95
N VAL A 96 4.08 -0.05 -1.05
CA VAL A 96 4.36 0.79 -2.21
C VAL A 96 5.39 1.82 -1.79
N HIS A 97 6.56 1.77 -2.39
CA HIS A 97 7.66 2.67 -2.09
C HIS A 97 7.73 3.82 -3.07
N VAL A 98 7.68 5.04 -2.55
CA VAL A 98 7.92 6.26 -3.32
C VAL A 98 9.30 6.77 -2.94
N PRO A 99 10.35 6.50 -3.77
CA PRO A 99 11.72 6.84 -3.42
C PRO A 99 11.92 8.35 -3.29
N GLY A 100 12.84 8.70 -2.43
CA GLY A 100 13.28 10.07 -2.23
C GLY A 100 14.47 10.10 -1.30
N ASP A 101 15.05 11.25 -1.12
CA ASP A 101 16.27 11.44 -0.36
C ASP A 101 15.98 12.30 0.88
N ARG A 102 15.87 11.65 2.03
CA ARG A 102 15.68 12.32 3.32
C ARG A 102 16.41 11.58 4.42
N PRO A 103 17.28 12.26 5.19
CA PRO A 103 17.96 11.65 6.32
C PRO A 103 16.96 11.05 7.33
N GLY A 104 17.28 9.84 7.83
CA GLY A 104 16.46 9.16 8.84
C GLY A 104 15.28 8.36 8.31
N TYR A 105 14.97 8.46 7.04
CA TYR A 105 13.97 7.60 6.43
C TYR A 105 14.53 6.19 6.17
N GLU A 106 13.76 5.17 6.51
CA GLU A 106 14.12 3.77 6.32
C GLU A 106 13.32 3.17 5.16
N PRO A 107 13.92 3.05 3.95
CA PRO A 107 13.21 2.46 2.81
C PRO A 107 12.90 0.97 3.04
N PRO A 108 11.82 0.44 2.44
CA PRO A 108 11.52 -0.98 2.50
C PRO A 108 12.56 -1.80 1.73
N ASP A 109 12.83 -3.01 2.20
CA ASP A 109 13.77 -3.92 1.52
C ASP A 109 13.17 -4.55 0.28
N ARG A 110 11.90 -4.91 0.33
CA ARG A 110 11.20 -5.66 -0.72
C ARG A 110 9.79 -5.11 -0.97
N PRO A 111 9.68 -3.87 -1.45
CA PRO A 111 8.37 -3.34 -1.78
C PRO A 111 7.80 -4.07 -2.99
N GLU A 112 6.54 -4.40 -2.97
CA GLU A 112 5.85 -5.01 -4.12
C GLU A 112 5.84 -4.06 -5.32
N VAL A 113 5.76 -2.76 -5.05
CA VAL A 113 5.76 -1.72 -6.08
C VAL A 113 6.68 -0.59 -5.67
N GLU A 114 7.42 -0.06 -6.64
CA GLU A 114 8.19 1.18 -6.48
C GLU A 114 7.72 2.20 -7.52
N ILE A 115 7.40 3.40 -7.06
CA ILE A 115 6.83 4.46 -7.90
C ILE A 115 7.72 5.71 -7.80
N ALA A 116 8.44 6.03 -8.86
CA ALA A 116 9.13 7.30 -8.94
C ALA A 116 8.11 8.46 -8.97
N ALA A 117 8.44 9.58 -8.32
CA ALA A 117 7.52 10.73 -8.19
C ALA A 117 6.95 11.24 -9.52
N ARG A 118 7.70 11.12 -10.61
CA ARG A 118 7.27 11.53 -11.96
C ARG A 118 6.44 10.46 -12.71
N ASP A 119 6.34 9.25 -12.19
CA ASP A 119 5.66 8.10 -12.81
C ASP A 119 4.40 7.71 -12.03
N THR A 120 3.78 8.65 -11.35
CA THR A 120 2.66 8.40 -10.43
C THR A 120 1.51 7.64 -11.09
N ALA A 121 1.10 8.05 -12.28
CA ALA A 121 -0.01 7.40 -12.98
C ALA A 121 0.34 5.95 -13.38
N ALA A 122 1.49 5.74 -14.01
CA ALA A 122 1.95 4.41 -14.40
C ALA A 122 2.20 3.51 -13.18
N GLY A 123 2.76 4.09 -12.12
CA GLY A 123 2.98 3.38 -10.87
C GLY A 123 1.69 2.95 -10.18
N THR A 124 0.66 3.79 -10.20
CA THR A 124 -0.66 3.44 -9.67
C THR A 124 -1.27 2.27 -10.45
N GLU A 125 -1.17 2.27 -11.77
CA GLU A 125 -1.62 1.15 -12.61
C GLU A 125 -0.87 -0.15 -12.25
N ARG A 126 0.44 -0.09 -12.04
CA ARG A 126 1.22 -1.26 -11.59
C ARG A 126 0.78 -1.75 -10.22
N THR A 127 0.42 -0.83 -9.32
CA THR A 127 -0.07 -1.18 -7.99
C THR A 127 -1.39 -1.94 -8.08
N ILE A 128 -2.34 -1.46 -8.86
CA ILE A 128 -3.63 -2.14 -9.07
C ILE A 128 -3.41 -3.54 -9.65
N ARG A 129 -2.54 -3.66 -10.64
CA ARG A 129 -2.22 -4.95 -11.24
C ARG A 129 -1.59 -5.92 -10.24
N THR A 130 -0.68 -5.43 -9.40
CA THR A 130 -0.08 -6.23 -8.34
C THR A 130 -1.14 -6.78 -7.39
N LEU A 131 -2.12 -5.95 -6.99
CA LEU A 131 -3.24 -6.37 -6.16
C LEU A 131 -4.11 -7.44 -6.85
N GLU A 132 -4.30 -7.34 -8.16
CA GLU A 132 -5.04 -8.33 -8.94
C GLU A 132 -4.27 -9.66 -9.04
N VAL A 133 -2.96 -9.61 -9.29
CA VAL A 133 -2.10 -10.82 -9.37
C VAL A 133 -2.08 -11.54 -8.03
N LEU A 134 -2.04 -10.81 -6.92
CA LEU A 134 -2.08 -11.38 -5.58
C LEU A 134 -3.47 -11.88 -5.16
N GLY A 135 -4.50 -11.62 -5.96
CA GLY A 135 -5.87 -12.01 -5.67
C GLY A 135 -6.57 -11.12 -4.64
N PHE A 136 -6.05 -9.93 -4.36
CA PHE A 136 -6.69 -8.96 -3.47
C PHE A 136 -7.81 -8.19 -4.17
N LEU A 137 -7.69 -8.03 -5.49
CA LEU A 137 -8.71 -7.45 -6.35
C LEU A 137 -9.14 -8.46 -7.42
N PRO A 138 -10.40 -8.40 -7.87
CA PRO A 138 -10.82 -9.13 -9.06
C PRO A 138 -10.00 -8.69 -10.28
N ARG A 139 -9.64 -9.65 -11.14
CA ARG A 139 -8.92 -9.34 -12.38
C ARG A 139 -9.84 -8.65 -13.37
N ASP A 140 -9.33 -7.61 -13.99
CA ASP A 140 -9.95 -6.97 -15.13
C ASP A 140 -9.17 -7.34 -16.40
N ASP A 141 -9.46 -8.51 -16.93
CA ASP A 141 -8.74 -9.09 -18.07
C ASP A 141 -8.82 -8.22 -19.35
N ALA A 142 -9.74 -7.25 -19.39
CA ALA A 142 -9.88 -6.36 -20.54
C ALA A 142 -8.83 -5.24 -20.60
N ARG A 143 -8.10 -5.01 -19.52
CA ARG A 143 -7.20 -3.84 -19.38
C ARG A 143 -5.73 -4.13 -19.58
N TYR A 144 -5.30 -5.39 -19.63
CA TYR A 144 -3.88 -5.70 -19.49
C TYR A 144 -3.29 -6.43 -20.67
N SER A 145 -2.08 -5.99 -21.07
CA SER A 145 -1.24 -6.79 -21.95
C SER A 145 -0.57 -7.92 -21.13
N GLU A 146 -0.35 -9.06 -21.78
CA GLU A 146 0.39 -10.17 -21.17
C GLU A 146 1.81 -9.77 -20.72
N GLU A 147 2.40 -8.78 -21.39
CA GLU A 147 3.75 -8.29 -21.09
C GLU A 147 3.80 -7.57 -19.74
N GLU A 148 2.84 -6.72 -19.47
CA GLU A 148 2.74 -6.00 -18.20
C GLU A 148 2.46 -6.93 -17.03
N GLU A 149 1.64 -7.96 -17.23
CA GLU A 149 1.40 -9.00 -16.22
C GLU A 149 2.69 -9.77 -15.92
N ARG A 150 3.46 -10.12 -16.94
CA ARG A 150 4.76 -10.80 -16.77
C ARG A 150 5.74 -10.00 -15.94
N GLU A 151 5.80 -8.69 -16.12
CA GLU A 151 6.67 -7.80 -15.34
C GLU A 151 6.31 -7.80 -13.86
N VAL A 152 5.02 -7.72 -13.53
CA VAL A 152 4.55 -7.79 -12.13
C VAL A 152 4.89 -9.15 -11.52
N ILE A 153 4.59 -10.24 -12.21
CA ILE A 153 4.87 -11.60 -11.74
C ILE A 153 6.36 -11.80 -11.52
N LYS A 154 7.20 -11.31 -12.44
CA LYS A 154 8.65 -11.40 -12.32
C LYS A 154 9.16 -10.72 -11.05
N ARG A 155 8.67 -9.53 -10.73
CA ARG A 155 9.04 -8.81 -9.53
C ARG A 155 8.60 -9.55 -8.27
N LEU A 156 7.36 -10.01 -8.22
CA LEU A 156 6.82 -10.74 -7.07
C LEU A 156 7.58 -12.05 -6.84
N LYS A 157 7.92 -12.77 -7.89
CA LYS A 157 8.76 -13.99 -7.80
C LYS A 157 10.16 -13.68 -7.29
N ALA A 158 10.78 -12.61 -7.76
CA ALA A 158 12.12 -12.21 -7.34
C ALA A 158 12.20 -11.95 -5.83
N PHE A 159 11.10 -11.49 -5.22
CA PHE A 159 11.02 -11.20 -3.79
C PHE A 159 10.37 -12.31 -2.95
N GLY A 160 10.00 -13.43 -3.56
CA GLY A 160 9.48 -14.61 -2.86
C GLY A 160 7.99 -14.55 -2.51
N TYR A 161 7.20 -13.72 -3.19
CA TYR A 161 5.74 -13.64 -2.97
C TYR A 161 4.93 -14.66 -3.78
N LEU A 162 5.53 -15.23 -4.80
CA LEU A 162 4.91 -16.25 -5.66
C LEU A 162 5.84 -17.46 -5.81
#